data_0f49f98d6d256726ee82875bec8ac6c4
#
_entry.id   0f49f98d6d256726ee82875bec8ac6c4
#
_cell.length_a   1.000
_cell.length_b   1.000
_cell.length_c   1.000
_cell.angle_alpha   90.00
_cell.angle_beta   90.00
_cell.angle_gamma   90.00
#
_symmetry.space_group_name_H-M   'P 1'
#
loop_
_entity.id
_entity.type
_entity.pdbx_description
1 polymer ?
#
loop_
_entity_poly.entity_id
_entity_poly.type
_entity_poly.pdbx_seq_one_letter_code
_entity_poly.pdbx_strand_id
1 'polypeptide(L)'
;MEKKEMSFTDKFVAAGNELEKEIKDGAAMILIAIDGDGEGIYANILGENRMLSTLLSYAALKSDGFEEIISKSIKALEIYREKYNK
;
A
#
# COMPACT_ATOMS: atom_id res chain seq x y z
N MET A 1 -15.52 -30.79 5.31
CA MET A 1 -15.09 -29.77 4.32
C MET A 1 -14.10 -28.80 4.95
N GLU A 2 -12.96 -28.67 4.35
CA GLU A 2 -11.96 -27.76 4.88
C GLU A 2 -12.26 -26.33 4.50
N LYS A 3 -12.15 -25.46 5.48
CA LYS A 3 -12.21 -24.04 5.19
C LYS A 3 -10.88 -23.59 4.62
N LYS A 4 -10.93 -22.97 3.48
CA LYS A 4 -9.75 -22.38 2.91
C LYS A 4 -9.42 -21.13 3.71
N GLU A 5 -8.21 -21.07 4.24
CA GLU A 5 -7.80 -19.90 4.98
C GLU A 5 -7.50 -18.75 4.02
N MET A 6 -7.91 -17.57 4.42
CA MET A 6 -7.61 -16.38 3.64
C MET A 6 -6.12 -16.08 3.75
N SER A 7 -5.50 -15.72 2.63
CA SER A 7 -4.12 -15.29 2.64
C SER A 7 -4.03 -13.93 3.35
N PHE A 8 -2.80 -13.52 3.65
CA PHE A 8 -2.57 -12.24 4.29
C PHE A 8 -3.13 -11.09 3.42
N THR A 9 -2.86 -11.13 2.11
CA THR A 9 -3.38 -10.09 1.22
C THR A 9 -4.89 -10.15 1.09
N ASP A 10 -5.50 -11.34 1.13
CA ASP A 10 -6.97 -11.45 1.11
C ASP A 10 -7.60 -10.73 2.29
N LYS A 11 -6.95 -10.80 3.45
CA LYS A 11 -7.44 -10.09 4.62
C LYS A 11 -7.36 -8.59 4.43
N PHE A 12 -6.34 -8.11 3.74
CA PHE A 12 -6.21 -6.69 3.44
C PHE A 12 -7.27 -6.24 2.44
N VAL A 13 -7.60 -7.10 1.46
CA VAL A 13 -8.67 -6.78 0.51
C VAL A 13 -9.99 -6.58 1.26
N ALA A 14 -10.30 -7.50 2.18
CA ALA A 14 -11.54 -7.42 2.95
C ALA A 14 -11.55 -6.15 3.81
N ALA A 15 -10.43 -5.87 4.48
CA ALA A 15 -10.32 -4.67 5.31
C ALA A 15 -10.45 -3.39 4.47
N GLY A 16 -9.80 -3.38 3.31
CA GLY A 16 -9.87 -2.24 2.41
C GLY A 16 -11.29 -1.96 1.94
N ASN A 17 -12.03 -3.01 1.58
CA ASN A 17 -13.41 -2.87 1.14
C ASN A 17 -14.29 -2.26 2.23
N GLU A 18 -14.07 -2.67 3.48
CA GLU A 18 -14.82 -2.10 4.59
C GLU A 18 -14.45 -0.64 4.83
N LEU A 19 -13.16 -0.33 4.79
CA LEU A 19 -12.68 1.03 5.05
C LEU A 19 -13.10 2.00 3.96
N GLU A 20 -13.16 1.54 2.71
CA GLU A 20 -13.59 2.40 1.60
C GLU A 20 -14.99 2.96 1.82
N LYS A 21 -15.83 2.19 2.47
CA LYS A 21 -17.20 2.64 2.74
C LYS A 21 -17.24 3.79 3.74
N GLU A 22 -16.18 3.94 4.51
CA GLU A 22 -16.13 4.94 5.57
C GLU A 22 -15.22 6.13 5.25
N ILE A 23 -14.53 6.09 4.12
CA ILE A 23 -13.71 7.22 3.69
C ILE A 23 -14.63 8.40 3.39
N LYS A 24 -14.33 9.53 4.01
CA LYS A 24 -15.11 10.75 3.82
C LYS A 24 -14.28 11.77 3.05
N ASP A 25 -14.95 12.80 2.58
CA ASP A 25 -14.28 13.87 1.84
C ASP A 25 -13.09 14.38 2.65
N GLY A 26 -11.94 14.45 2.01
CA GLY A 26 -10.72 14.93 2.64
C GLY A 26 -9.92 13.87 3.37
N ALA A 27 -10.49 12.68 3.59
CA ALA A 27 -9.74 11.60 4.22
C ALA A 27 -8.86 10.88 3.18
N ALA A 28 -7.79 10.27 3.66
CA ALA A 28 -6.89 9.55 2.79
C ALA A 28 -6.43 8.26 3.46
N MET A 29 -6.14 7.25 2.66
CA MET A 29 -5.77 5.95 3.16
C MET A 29 -4.77 5.29 2.21
N ILE A 30 -3.78 4.64 2.79
CA ILE A 30 -2.86 3.78 2.04
C ILE A 30 -2.85 2.44 2.73
N LEU A 31 -3.20 1.38 2.01
CA LEU A 31 -3.24 0.03 2.55
C LEU A 31 -2.57 -0.88 1.54
N ILE A 32 -1.38 -1.37 1.88
CA ILE A 32 -0.58 -2.21 0.99
C ILE A 32 -0.07 -3.43 1.74
N ALA A 33 -0.01 -4.54 1.03
CA ALA A 33 0.45 -5.79 1.62
C ALA A 33 0.99 -6.73 0.56
N ILE A 34 1.86 -7.62 0.98
CA ILE A 34 2.38 -8.68 0.12
C ILE A 34 2.42 -9.96 0.95
N ASP A 35 2.05 -11.07 0.33
CA ASP A 35 2.11 -12.37 0.99
C ASP A 35 3.56 -12.79 1.20
N GLY A 36 3.78 -13.68 2.18
CA GLY A 36 5.12 -14.13 2.52
C GLY A 36 5.84 -14.85 1.39
N ASP A 37 5.09 -15.39 0.42
CA ASP A 37 5.70 -16.03 -0.74
C ASP A 37 6.06 -15.01 -1.84
N GLY A 38 5.70 -13.75 -1.66
CA GLY A 38 6.02 -12.70 -2.61
C GLY A 38 5.11 -12.64 -3.83
N GLU A 39 4.08 -13.45 -3.89
CA GLU A 39 3.23 -13.53 -5.08
C GLU A 39 1.93 -12.75 -4.97
N GLY A 40 1.28 -12.78 -3.82
CA GLY A 40 0.04 -12.02 -3.63
C GLY A 40 0.35 -10.60 -3.21
N ILE A 41 -0.04 -9.63 -4.02
CA ILE A 41 0.21 -8.21 -3.74
C ILE A 41 -1.10 -7.46 -3.78
N TYR A 42 -1.30 -6.59 -2.80
CA TYR A 42 -2.50 -5.77 -2.73
C TYR A 42 -2.12 -4.32 -2.43
N ALA A 43 -2.75 -3.41 -3.14
CA ALA A 43 -2.58 -1.99 -2.87
C ALA A 43 -3.91 -1.28 -3.03
N ASN A 44 -4.25 -0.48 -2.04
CA ASN A 44 -5.46 0.34 -2.09
C ASN A 44 -5.08 1.73 -1.59
N ILE A 45 -5.08 2.69 -2.51
CA ILE A 45 -4.64 4.04 -2.21
C ILE A 45 -5.78 4.99 -2.58
N LEU A 46 -6.34 5.64 -1.57
CA LEU A 46 -7.47 6.53 -1.74
C LEU A 46 -7.18 7.89 -1.12
N GLY A 47 -7.53 8.95 -1.82
CA GLY A 47 -7.35 10.29 -1.33
C GLY A 47 -6.63 11.19 -2.30
N GLU A 48 -6.58 12.47 -1.99
CA GLU A 48 -5.88 13.44 -2.81
C GLU A 48 -4.37 13.36 -2.59
N ASN A 49 -3.59 13.67 -3.62
CA ASN A 49 -2.14 13.60 -3.53
C ASN A 49 -1.57 14.38 -2.35
N ARG A 50 -2.13 15.54 -2.07
CA ARG A 50 -1.66 16.35 -0.96
C ARG A 50 -1.82 15.62 0.38
N MET A 51 -2.98 15.00 0.58
CA MET A 51 -3.24 14.27 1.81
C MET A 51 -2.39 13.01 1.90
N LEU A 52 -2.22 12.33 0.78
CA LEU A 52 -1.40 11.11 0.74
C LEU A 52 0.06 11.44 1.03
N SER A 53 0.57 12.56 0.49
CA SER A 53 1.93 12.99 0.77
C SER A 53 2.12 13.31 2.25
N THR A 54 1.14 13.97 2.85
CA THR A 54 1.15 14.28 4.28
C THR A 54 1.20 13.00 5.10
N LEU A 55 0.38 12.01 4.70
CA LEU A 55 0.31 10.73 5.39
C LEU A 55 1.66 10.01 5.36
N LEU A 56 2.28 9.94 4.17
CA LEU A 56 3.58 9.27 4.03
C LEU A 56 4.68 10.00 4.80
N SER A 57 4.66 11.33 4.78
CA SER A 57 5.66 12.11 5.51
C SER A 57 5.54 11.87 7.01
N TYR A 58 4.31 11.83 7.50
CA TYR A 58 4.08 11.56 8.91
C TYR A 58 4.55 10.16 9.29
N ALA A 59 4.26 9.17 8.45
CA ALA A 59 4.70 7.81 8.70
C ALA A 59 6.22 7.72 8.74
N ALA A 60 6.90 8.46 7.86
CA ALA A 60 8.36 8.48 7.83
C ALA A 60 8.93 9.08 9.12
N LEU A 61 8.26 10.08 9.68
CA LEU A 61 8.69 10.66 10.95
C LEU A 61 8.51 9.71 12.11
N LYS A 62 7.50 8.85 12.05
CA LYS A 62 7.15 7.97 13.17
C LYS A 62 7.82 6.60 13.11
N SER A 63 8.27 6.17 11.94
CA SER A 63 8.81 4.83 11.78
C SER A 63 10.25 4.88 11.30
N ASP A 64 11.16 4.36 12.11
CA ASP A 64 12.56 4.29 11.72
C ASP A 64 12.71 3.46 10.44
N GLY A 65 13.48 3.96 9.52
CA GLY A 65 13.75 3.23 8.28
C GLY A 65 12.71 3.41 7.19
N PHE A 66 11.57 4.01 7.48
CA PHE A 66 10.53 4.16 6.47
C PHE A 66 10.96 5.12 5.35
N GLU A 67 11.70 6.15 5.70
CA GLU A 67 12.24 7.08 4.71
C GLU A 67 13.15 6.35 3.72
N GLU A 68 13.97 5.44 4.22
CA GLU A 68 14.84 4.63 3.37
C GLU A 68 14.02 3.73 2.44
N ILE A 69 12.94 3.15 2.96
CA ILE A 69 12.05 2.32 2.16
C ILE A 69 11.48 3.14 1.01
N ILE A 70 11.03 4.36 1.29
CA ILE A 70 10.48 5.25 0.27
C ILE A 70 11.53 5.53 -0.80
N SER A 71 12.75 5.86 -0.40
CA SER A 71 13.84 6.16 -1.32
C SER A 71 14.16 4.96 -2.21
N LYS A 72 14.24 3.79 -1.63
CA LYS A 72 14.50 2.56 -2.38
C LYS A 72 13.37 2.23 -3.34
N SER A 73 12.14 2.52 -2.92
CA SER A 73 10.97 2.26 -3.75
C SER A 73 10.95 3.14 -5.00
N ILE A 74 11.37 4.40 -4.85
CA ILE A 74 11.44 5.31 -5.99
C ILE A 74 12.45 4.79 -7.01
N LYS A 75 13.62 4.35 -6.54
CA LYS A 75 14.64 3.80 -7.44
C LYS A 75 14.18 2.54 -8.13
N ALA A 76 13.52 1.66 -7.40
CA ALA A 76 12.97 0.44 -7.98
C ALA A 76 11.93 0.75 -9.04
N LEU A 77 11.10 1.77 -8.78
CA LEU A 77 10.07 2.17 -9.72
C LEU A 77 10.69 2.66 -11.05
N GLU A 78 11.78 3.40 -10.96
CA GLU A 78 12.47 3.86 -12.17
C GLU A 78 12.96 2.68 -13.00
N ILE A 79 13.53 1.66 -12.34
CA ILE A 79 14.01 0.47 -13.03
C ILE A 79 12.86 -0.28 -13.69
N TYR A 80 11.75 -0.44 -12.97
CA TYR A 80 10.58 -1.12 -13.52
C TYR A 80 10.00 -0.36 -14.72
N ARG A 81 9.97 0.96 -14.66
CA ARG A 81 9.45 1.75 -15.78
C ARG A 81 10.29 1.57 -17.02
N GLU A 82 11.62 1.58 -16.87
CA GLU A 82 12.50 1.35 -18.00
C GLU A 82 12.29 -0.02 -18.61
N LYS A 83 12.09 -1.02 -17.75
CA LYS A 83 11.94 -2.39 -18.19
C LYS A 83 10.61 -2.64 -18.90
N TYR A 84 9.54 -2.03 -18.42
CA TYR A 84 8.18 -2.36 -18.87
C TYR A 84 7.52 -1.32 -19.75
N ASN A 85 8.13 -0.16 -19.92
CA ASN A 85 7.55 0.91 -20.72
C ASN A 85 8.25 1.10 -22.04
N LYS A 86 8.65 0.01 -22.65
CA LYS A 86 9.30 0.09 -23.96
C LYS A 86 8.29 -0.04 -25.08
#